data_66e6e94a93bc68fa876860fa20ee2f59
#
_entry.id   66e6e94a93bc68fa876860fa20ee2f59
#
_cell.length_a   1.000
_cell.length_b   1.000
_cell.length_c   1.000
_cell.angle_alpha   90.00
_cell.angle_beta   90.00
_cell.angle_gamma   90.00
#
_symmetry.space_group_name_H-M   'P 1'
#
loop_
_entity.id
_entity.type
_entity.pdbx_description
1 polymer ?
#
loop_
_entity_poly.entity_id
_entity_poly.type
_entity_poly.pdbx_seq_one_letter_code
_entity_poly.pdbx_strand_id
1 'polypeptide(L)'
;MSSDVAIAFVDAYNRADWDRFEALLGPQSVYEEVGTGRRAEGDLEIIDLFKGWRQGMPDAKGTVTNALDCGNTAVLEVTWTGTLTGPWATPDGELEPTGKHHSSRGCILATIEGDRIKEFRQYQDFMTLMQQLGLAAPGAA
;
A
#
# COMPACT_ATOMS: atom_id res chain seq x y z
N MET A 1 -4.46 0.49 -20.78
CA MET A 1 -5.62 0.18 -19.93
C MET A 1 -5.36 0.64 -18.51
N SER A 2 -6.41 0.93 -17.76
CA SER A 2 -6.27 1.45 -16.38
C SER A 2 -5.48 0.52 -15.48
N SER A 3 -5.65 -0.81 -15.64
CA SER A 3 -4.90 -1.77 -14.83
C SER A 3 -3.40 -1.72 -15.07
N ASP A 4 -2.95 -1.33 -16.27
CA ASP A 4 -1.51 -1.24 -16.55
C ASP A 4 -0.84 -0.18 -15.67
N VAL A 5 -1.50 0.95 -15.47
CA VAL A 5 -0.99 2.03 -14.62
C VAL A 5 -0.94 1.57 -13.15
N ALA A 6 -2.01 0.93 -12.68
CA ALA A 6 -2.06 0.43 -11.30
C ALA A 6 -1.02 -0.67 -11.05
N ILE A 7 -0.82 -1.59 -12.00
CA ILE A 7 0.21 -2.62 -11.90
C ILE A 7 1.60 -1.99 -11.88
N ALA A 8 1.84 -0.99 -12.75
CA ALA A 8 3.12 -0.28 -12.78
C ALA A 8 3.42 0.39 -11.44
N PHE A 9 2.39 0.88 -10.75
CA PHE A 9 2.53 1.50 -9.43
C PHE A 9 3.01 0.48 -8.39
N VAL A 10 2.41 -0.71 -8.35
CA VAL A 10 2.84 -1.80 -7.45
C VAL A 10 4.27 -2.22 -7.78
N ASP A 11 4.60 -2.36 -9.06
CA ASP A 11 5.93 -2.72 -9.50
C ASP A 11 6.98 -1.68 -9.08
N ALA A 12 6.68 -0.39 -9.22
CA ALA A 12 7.58 0.68 -8.78
C ALA A 12 7.82 0.60 -7.28
N TYR A 13 6.79 0.33 -6.50
CA TYR A 13 6.94 0.13 -5.05
C TYR A 13 7.85 -1.06 -4.75
N ASN A 14 7.64 -2.18 -5.42
CA ASN A 14 8.45 -3.40 -5.20
C ASN A 14 9.94 -3.16 -5.48
N ARG A 15 10.24 -2.31 -6.44
CA ARG A 15 11.62 -1.97 -6.82
C ARG A 15 12.20 -0.81 -6.02
N ALA A 16 11.40 -0.19 -5.15
CA ALA A 16 11.74 1.06 -4.49
C ALA A 16 12.16 2.15 -5.50
N ASP A 17 11.55 2.12 -6.69
CA ASP A 17 11.74 3.12 -7.73
C ASP A 17 10.81 4.30 -7.46
N TRP A 18 11.24 5.17 -6.56
CA TRP A 18 10.40 6.28 -6.09
C TRP A 18 10.18 7.34 -7.16
N ASP A 19 11.11 7.51 -8.08
CA ASP A 19 10.90 8.42 -9.22
C ASP A 19 9.76 7.94 -10.11
N ARG A 20 9.74 6.65 -10.42
CA ARG A 20 8.66 6.04 -11.20
C ARG A 20 7.34 6.06 -10.42
N PHE A 21 7.40 5.75 -9.13
CA PHE A 21 6.24 5.80 -8.24
C PHE A 21 5.60 7.19 -8.26
N GLU A 22 6.41 8.24 -8.09
CA GLU A 22 5.95 9.63 -8.15
C GLU A 22 5.37 9.99 -9.52
N ALA A 23 6.02 9.57 -10.59
CA ALA A 23 5.57 9.87 -11.95
C ALA A 23 4.20 9.26 -12.27
N LEU A 24 3.81 8.18 -11.61
CA LEU A 24 2.50 7.54 -11.76
C LEU A 24 1.41 8.22 -10.94
N LEU A 25 1.78 9.16 -10.06
CA LEU A 25 0.86 9.95 -9.27
C LEU A 25 0.77 11.37 -9.83
N GLY A 26 -0.33 12.04 -9.58
CA GLY A 26 -0.44 13.47 -9.80
C GLY A 26 -0.17 14.24 -8.51
N PRO A 27 0.16 15.55 -8.58
CA PRO A 27 0.40 16.34 -7.38
C PRO A 27 -0.84 16.48 -6.49
N GLN A 28 -2.01 16.18 -7.02
CA GLN A 28 -3.28 16.22 -6.29
C GLN A 28 -3.88 14.83 -6.07
N SER A 29 -3.11 13.77 -6.28
CA SER A 29 -3.55 12.39 -6.04
C SER A 29 -3.92 12.21 -4.57
N VAL A 30 -4.92 11.34 -4.33
CA VAL A 30 -5.39 11.05 -2.98
C VAL A 30 -5.36 9.54 -2.78
N TYR A 31 -4.85 9.13 -1.62
CA TYR A 31 -4.84 7.74 -1.20
C TYR A 31 -5.56 7.58 0.13
N GLU A 32 -6.38 6.55 0.23
CA GLU A 32 -7.02 6.15 1.48
C GLU A 32 -6.65 4.72 1.83
N GLU A 33 -6.09 4.54 3.02
CA GLU A 33 -5.78 3.23 3.59
C GLU A 33 -6.90 2.87 4.56
N VAL A 34 -7.89 2.12 4.06
CA VAL A 34 -9.15 1.91 4.77
C VAL A 34 -8.94 1.22 6.12
N GLY A 35 -8.06 0.22 6.17
CA GLY A 35 -7.83 -0.55 7.39
C GLY A 35 -7.24 0.25 8.55
N THR A 36 -6.41 1.25 8.27
CA THR A 36 -5.81 2.11 9.31
C THR A 36 -6.54 3.43 9.47
N GLY A 37 -7.42 3.76 8.53
CA GLY A 37 -8.09 5.06 8.49
C GLY A 37 -7.19 6.21 8.03
N ARG A 38 -5.98 5.91 7.54
CA ARG A 38 -5.07 6.95 7.05
C ARG A 38 -5.48 7.45 5.69
N ARG A 39 -5.31 8.76 5.49
CA ARG A 39 -5.53 9.42 4.21
C ARG A 39 -4.30 10.28 3.89
N ALA A 40 -3.80 10.14 2.67
CA ALA A 40 -2.67 10.94 2.19
C ALA A 40 -3.13 11.75 0.99
N GLU A 41 -2.85 13.04 1.00
CA GLU A 41 -3.22 13.97 -0.07
C GLU A 41 -1.96 14.53 -0.73
N GLY A 42 -1.86 14.31 -2.03
CA GLY A 42 -0.71 14.70 -2.82
C GLY A 42 0.36 13.61 -2.88
N ASP A 43 1.16 13.69 -3.92
CA ASP A 43 2.20 12.69 -4.21
C ASP A 43 3.22 12.56 -3.06
N LEU A 44 3.62 13.65 -2.44
CA LEU A 44 4.64 13.62 -1.39
C LEU A 44 4.15 12.91 -0.13
N GLU A 45 2.90 13.16 0.29
CA GLU A 45 2.32 12.46 1.44
C GLU A 45 2.14 10.97 1.16
N ILE A 46 1.73 10.63 -0.07
CA ILE A 46 1.55 9.23 -0.47
C ILE A 46 2.90 8.51 -0.45
N ILE A 47 3.94 9.12 -1.00
CA ILE A 47 5.29 8.55 -1.00
C ILE A 47 5.76 8.32 0.43
N ASP A 48 5.58 9.29 1.33
CA ASP A 48 5.99 9.16 2.73
C ASP A 48 5.29 7.99 3.41
N LEU A 49 4.00 7.82 3.17
CA LEU A 49 3.23 6.72 3.75
C LEU A 49 3.77 5.36 3.27
N PHE A 50 4.01 5.22 1.98
CA PHE A 50 4.52 3.95 1.42
C PHE A 50 5.97 3.70 1.82
N LYS A 51 6.79 4.73 1.96
CA LYS A 51 8.15 4.59 2.50
C LYS A 51 8.12 4.13 3.95
N GLY A 52 7.15 4.58 4.74
CA GLY A 52 6.95 4.14 6.11
C GLY A 52 6.70 2.64 6.21
N TRP A 53 5.88 2.08 5.33
CA TRP A 53 5.67 0.64 5.25
C TRP A 53 6.97 -0.10 4.97
N ARG A 54 7.77 0.39 4.02
CA ARG A 54 9.04 -0.24 3.66
C ARG A 54 10.09 -0.08 4.75
N GLN A 55 10.04 0.99 5.52
CA GLN A 55 10.94 1.16 6.66
C GLN A 55 10.72 0.07 7.71
N GLY A 56 9.46 -0.26 7.99
CA GLY A 56 9.12 -1.35 8.91
C GLY A 56 9.41 -2.72 8.32
N MET A 57 9.16 -2.87 7.03
CA MET A 57 9.31 -4.13 6.29
C MET A 57 10.15 -3.91 5.04
N PRO A 58 11.50 -3.91 5.16
CA PRO A 58 12.38 -3.64 4.00
C PRO A 58 12.21 -4.62 2.85
N ASP A 59 11.75 -5.84 3.13
CA ASP A 59 11.44 -6.87 2.14
C ASP A 59 10.00 -6.83 1.63
N ALA A 60 9.25 -5.75 1.92
CA ALA A 60 7.86 -5.62 1.50
C ALA A 60 7.72 -5.81 -0.01
N LYS A 61 6.75 -6.65 -0.39
CA LYS A 61 6.48 -6.96 -1.78
C LYS A 61 4.99 -7.17 -2.00
N GLY A 62 4.47 -6.58 -3.07
CA GLY A 62 3.12 -6.83 -3.55
C GLY A 62 3.14 -7.71 -4.78
N THR A 63 2.31 -8.73 -4.80
CA THR A 63 2.12 -9.61 -5.96
C THR A 63 0.67 -9.43 -6.43
N VAL A 64 0.50 -8.90 -7.63
CA VAL A 64 -0.82 -8.74 -8.23
C VAL A 64 -1.31 -10.11 -8.68
N THR A 65 -2.40 -10.57 -8.07
CA THR A 65 -2.99 -11.88 -8.37
C THR A 65 -4.18 -11.79 -9.31
N ASN A 66 -4.81 -10.62 -9.39
CA ASN A 66 -5.91 -10.38 -10.31
C ASN A 66 -5.99 -8.89 -10.64
N ALA A 67 -6.34 -8.57 -11.87
CA ALA A 67 -6.46 -7.20 -12.33
C ALA A 67 -7.70 -7.07 -13.21
N LEU A 68 -8.57 -6.12 -12.89
CA LEU A 68 -9.80 -5.85 -13.61
C LEU A 68 -9.82 -4.40 -14.07
N ASP A 69 -10.34 -4.18 -15.27
CA ASP A 69 -10.55 -2.85 -15.84
C ASP A 69 -12.04 -2.55 -15.90
N CYS A 70 -12.43 -1.42 -15.29
CA CYS A 70 -13.79 -0.88 -15.33
C CYS A 70 -13.71 0.56 -15.84
N GLY A 71 -13.60 0.74 -17.16
CA GLY A 71 -13.42 2.06 -17.73
C GLY A 71 -12.12 2.70 -17.24
N ASN A 72 -12.23 3.82 -16.54
CA ASN A 72 -11.07 4.52 -15.98
C ASN A 72 -10.70 4.03 -14.56
N THR A 73 -11.37 3.00 -14.07
CA THR A 73 -11.10 2.43 -12.75
C THR A 73 -10.46 1.06 -12.90
N ALA A 74 -9.34 0.87 -12.22
CA ALA A 74 -8.67 -0.43 -12.11
C ALA A 74 -8.93 -1.02 -10.74
N VAL A 75 -9.14 -2.34 -10.70
CA VAL A 75 -9.27 -3.10 -9.46
C VAL A 75 -8.18 -4.15 -9.44
N LEU A 76 -7.32 -4.10 -8.43
CA LEU A 76 -6.25 -5.08 -8.25
C LEU A 76 -6.47 -5.88 -6.97
N GLU A 77 -6.35 -7.20 -7.07
CA GLU A 77 -6.13 -8.02 -5.90
C GLU A 77 -4.64 -8.25 -5.75
N VAL A 78 -4.12 -7.96 -4.56
CA VAL A 78 -2.67 -7.98 -4.28
C VAL A 78 -2.42 -8.80 -3.03
N THR A 79 -1.44 -9.69 -3.10
CA THR A 79 -0.91 -10.33 -1.91
C THR A 79 0.32 -9.56 -1.47
N TRP A 80 0.28 -9.02 -0.26
CA TRP A 80 1.40 -8.31 0.34
C TRP A 80 2.15 -9.22 1.29
N THR A 81 3.47 -9.20 1.20
CA THR A 81 4.36 -9.94 2.09
C THR A 81 5.40 -9.01 2.67
N GLY A 82 5.89 -9.32 3.85
CA GLY A 82 6.95 -8.56 4.48
C GLY A 82 7.31 -9.12 5.85
N THR A 83 8.51 -8.77 6.30
CA THR A 83 9.03 -9.17 7.60
C THR A 83 9.28 -7.90 8.42
N LEU A 84 8.69 -7.81 9.61
CA LEU A 84 8.79 -6.62 10.46
C LEU A 84 10.13 -6.62 11.19
N THR A 85 11.15 -6.09 10.52
CA THR A 85 12.52 -6.01 11.02
C THR A 85 12.97 -4.60 11.35
N GLY A 86 12.21 -3.58 10.94
CA GLY A 86 12.48 -2.18 11.24
C GLY A 86 11.35 -1.53 12.02
N PRO A 87 11.54 -0.30 12.50
CA PRO A 87 10.47 0.43 13.17
C PRO A 87 9.37 0.77 12.17
N TRP A 88 8.12 0.56 12.57
CA TRP A 88 6.97 0.87 11.72
C TRP A 88 6.15 2.00 12.34
N ALA A 89 6.13 3.14 11.68
CA ALA A 89 5.33 4.28 12.10
C ALA A 89 3.87 4.08 11.70
N THR A 90 2.97 4.15 12.69
CA THR A 90 1.52 4.07 12.51
C THR A 90 0.87 5.34 13.07
N PRO A 91 -0.42 5.61 12.77
CA PRO A 91 -1.12 6.74 13.37
C PRO A 91 -1.14 6.72 14.91
N ASP A 92 -1.06 5.52 15.50
CA ASP A 92 -1.09 5.32 16.94
C ASP A 92 0.30 5.29 17.57
N GLY A 93 1.34 5.56 16.81
CA GLY A 93 2.73 5.56 17.27
C GLY A 93 3.60 4.56 16.53
N GLU A 94 4.85 4.47 16.95
CA GLU A 94 5.82 3.58 16.33
C GLU A 94 5.75 2.20 16.98
N LEU A 95 5.71 1.16 16.13
CA LEU A 95 5.70 -0.23 16.57
C LEU A 95 7.12 -0.80 16.51
N GLU A 96 7.47 -1.57 17.56
CA GLU A 96 8.75 -2.26 17.65
C GLU A 96 8.81 -3.43 16.66
N PRO A 97 9.99 -3.72 16.10
CA PRO A 97 10.16 -4.90 15.23
C PRO A 97 9.91 -6.19 16.01
N THR A 98 9.14 -7.09 15.39
CA THR A 98 8.89 -8.44 15.97
C THR A 98 9.72 -9.52 15.29
N GLY A 99 10.29 -9.25 14.12
CA GLY A 99 10.99 -10.23 13.31
C GLY A 99 10.09 -11.22 12.61
N LYS A 100 8.76 -11.07 12.73
CA LYS A 100 7.79 -11.99 12.16
C LYS A 100 7.42 -11.59 10.74
N HIS A 101 6.97 -12.58 9.97
CA HIS A 101 6.62 -12.43 8.56
C HIS A 101 5.12 -12.50 8.38
N HIS A 102 4.58 -11.68 7.46
CA HIS A 102 3.17 -11.76 7.11
C HIS A 102 2.98 -12.01 5.61
N SER A 103 1.84 -12.60 5.30
CA SER A 103 1.29 -12.65 3.95
C SER A 103 -0.20 -12.36 4.08
N SER A 104 -0.62 -11.21 3.58
CA SER A 104 -2.01 -10.78 3.69
C SER A 104 -2.49 -10.21 2.36
N ARG A 105 -3.81 -10.25 2.15
CA ARG A 105 -4.40 -9.81 0.88
C ARG A 105 -4.98 -8.42 0.99
N GLY A 106 -4.87 -7.68 -0.10
CA GLY A 106 -5.48 -6.37 -0.25
C GLY A 106 -6.17 -6.23 -1.60
N CYS A 107 -7.07 -5.29 -1.66
CA CYS A 107 -7.75 -4.91 -2.89
C CYS A 107 -7.56 -3.41 -3.08
N ILE A 108 -7.03 -3.03 -4.24
CA ILE A 108 -6.80 -1.63 -4.60
C ILE A 108 -7.81 -1.23 -5.66
N LEU A 109 -8.53 -0.13 -5.41
CA LEU A 109 -9.36 0.52 -6.41
C LEU A 109 -8.70 1.84 -6.80
N ALA A 110 -8.34 1.98 -8.07
CA ALA A 110 -7.63 3.16 -8.57
C ALA A 110 -8.39 3.79 -9.72
N THR A 111 -8.66 5.09 -9.61
CA THR A 111 -9.20 5.88 -10.71
C THR A 111 -8.04 6.50 -11.47
N ILE A 112 -7.97 6.21 -12.77
CA ILE A 112 -6.89 6.62 -13.64
C ILE A 112 -7.34 7.80 -14.51
N GLU A 113 -6.48 8.80 -14.60
CA GLU A 113 -6.69 9.95 -15.48
C GLU A 113 -5.44 10.12 -16.34
N GLY A 114 -5.58 9.85 -17.64
CA GLY A 114 -4.44 9.75 -18.53
C GLY A 114 -3.57 8.54 -18.17
N ASP A 115 -2.32 8.78 -17.83
CA ASP A 115 -1.36 7.76 -17.42
C ASP A 115 -1.00 7.87 -15.94
N ARG A 116 -1.85 8.53 -15.15
CA ARG A 116 -1.62 8.78 -13.73
C ARG A 116 -2.80 8.32 -12.88
N ILE A 117 -2.50 7.99 -11.64
CA ILE A 117 -3.52 7.66 -10.65
C ILE A 117 -4.04 8.98 -10.05
N LYS A 118 -5.33 9.23 -10.22
CA LYS A 118 -5.99 10.40 -9.65
C LYS A 118 -6.32 10.20 -8.18
N GLU A 119 -6.91 9.05 -7.88
CA GLU A 119 -7.23 8.66 -6.52
C GLU A 119 -7.21 7.14 -6.43
N PHE A 120 -6.89 6.63 -5.26
CA PHE A 120 -6.96 5.19 -5.03
C PHE A 120 -7.17 4.92 -3.55
N ARG A 121 -7.71 3.75 -3.25
CA ARG A 121 -7.88 3.29 -1.89
C ARG A 121 -7.58 1.80 -1.83
N GLN A 122 -7.11 1.37 -0.68
CA GLN A 122 -6.79 -0.02 -0.45
C GLN A 122 -7.56 -0.56 0.73
N TYR A 123 -8.19 -1.69 0.50
CA TYR A 123 -8.82 -2.53 1.51
C TYR A 123 -7.90 -3.70 1.77
N GLN A 124 -7.13 -3.65 2.84
CA GLN A 124 -6.20 -4.70 3.20
C GLN A 124 -6.71 -5.47 4.39
N ASP A 125 -6.44 -6.78 4.42
CA ASP A 125 -6.76 -7.63 5.56
C ASP A 125 -5.79 -7.35 6.70
N PHE A 126 -6.06 -6.29 7.44
CA PHE A 126 -5.22 -5.85 8.56
C PHE A 126 -5.26 -6.80 9.73
N MET A 127 -6.36 -7.49 9.95
CA MET A 127 -6.45 -8.43 11.06
C MET A 127 -5.46 -9.57 10.87
N THR A 128 -5.42 -10.17 9.68
CA THR A 128 -4.43 -11.21 9.36
C THR A 128 -3.01 -10.67 9.47
N LEU A 129 -2.76 -9.48 8.94
CA LEU A 129 -1.43 -8.86 9.01
C LEU A 129 -0.98 -8.69 10.46
N MET A 130 -1.82 -8.10 11.30
CA MET A 130 -1.49 -7.84 12.70
C MET A 130 -1.27 -9.15 13.47
N GLN A 131 -2.11 -10.16 13.25
CA GLN A 131 -1.94 -11.48 13.88
C GLN A 131 -0.64 -12.14 13.48
N GLN A 132 -0.31 -12.14 12.20
CA GLN A 132 0.90 -12.78 11.70
C GLN A 132 2.17 -12.06 12.15
N LEU A 133 2.13 -10.74 12.26
CA LEU A 133 3.26 -9.96 12.78
C LEU A 133 3.37 -10.01 14.30
N GLY A 134 2.44 -10.64 14.98
CA GLY A 134 2.47 -10.73 16.43
C GLY A 134 2.08 -9.43 17.14
N LEU A 135 1.29 -8.59 16.46
CA LEU A 135 0.82 -7.31 16.98
C LEU A 135 -0.61 -7.44 17.50
N ALA A 136 -0.97 -6.58 18.48
CA ALA A 136 -2.34 -6.55 18.97
C ALA A 136 -3.26 -5.97 17.88
N ALA A 137 -4.43 -6.60 17.69
CA ALA A 137 -5.42 -6.05 16.77
C ALA A 137 -5.93 -4.69 17.29
N PRO A 138 -6.27 -3.75 16.39
CA PRO A 138 -6.84 -2.47 16.80
C PRO A 138 -8.07 -2.67 17.67
N GLY A 139 -8.11 -1.99 18.83
CA GLY A 139 -9.20 -2.08 19.78
C GLY A 139 -9.16 -3.32 20.70
N ALA A 140 -8.18 -4.21 20.56
CA ALA A 140 -7.99 -5.32 21.50
C ALA A 140 -7.36 -4.80 22.80
N ALA A 141 -7.91 -5.21 23.91
CA ALA A 141 -7.39 -4.84 25.22
C ALA A 141 -6.14 -5.66 25.57
#